data_2f8ec597580da6d8111bf40da3be9d81
#
_entry.id   2f8ec597580da6d8111bf40da3be9d81
#
_cell.length_a   1.000
_cell.length_b   1.000
_cell.length_c   1.000
_cell.angle_alpha   90.00
_cell.angle_beta   90.00
_cell.angle_gamma   90.00
#
_symmetry.space_group_name_H-M   'P 1'
#
loop_
_entity.id
_entity.type
_entity.pdbx_description
1 polymer ?
#
loop_
_entity_poly.entity_id
_entity_poly.type
_entity_poly.pdbx_seq_one_letter_code
_entity_poly.pdbx_strand_id
1 'polypeptide(L)'
;YHNFHHIFASDYRNGIKWFHYDPTKWMIRSLAAVGLANKLKRTPVERIEKAKAETLMSKTQTRLAKLPLAQDKITLLQQEYDLLLKKLQNYCSLQKQVLEVKKNNMAKQCERSALMAQYHELEAAWENQKQAWLALNARLLKASFN
;
A
#
# COMPACT_ATOMS: atom_id res chain seq x y z
N TYR A 1 -11.81 -8.65 -7.44
CA TYR A 1 -10.62 -7.91 -7.90
C TYR A 1 -10.92 -7.01 -9.11
N HIS A 2 -12.01 -7.21 -9.82
CA HIS A 2 -12.46 -6.32 -10.91
C HIS A 2 -12.54 -4.85 -10.46
N ASN A 3 -12.91 -4.58 -9.22
CA ASN A 3 -12.93 -3.23 -8.63
C ASN A 3 -11.55 -2.52 -8.65
N PHE A 4 -10.44 -3.26 -8.72
CA PHE A 4 -9.10 -2.69 -8.84
C PHE A 4 -8.92 -1.88 -10.12
N HIS A 5 -9.40 -2.39 -11.25
CA HIS A 5 -9.33 -1.70 -12.54
C HIS A 5 -10.14 -0.40 -12.54
N HIS A 6 -11.30 -0.36 -11.86
CA HIS A 6 -12.10 0.86 -11.76
C HIS A 6 -11.42 1.96 -10.94
N ILE A 7 -10.66 1.58 -9.90
CA ILE A 7 -9.91 2.53 -9.06
C ILE A 7 -8.61 2.98 -9.75
N PHE A 8 -7.97 2.08 -10.48
CA PHE A 8 -6.66 2.30 -11.11
C PHE A 8 -6.71 1.99 -12.61
N ALA A 9 -7.54 2.72 -13.34
CA ALA A 9 -7.78 2.49 -14.77
C ALA A 9 -6.52 2.55 -15.67
N SER A 10 -5.47 3.25 -15.23
CA SER A 10 -4.18 3.30 -15.94
C SER A 10 -3.26 2.09 -15.69
N ASP A 11 -3.60 1.20 -14.76
CA ASP A 11 -2.83 -0.03 -14.50
C ASP A 11 -3.27 -1.11 -15.50
N TYR A 12 -2.30 -1.74 -16.19
CA TYR A 12 -2.61 -2.78 -17.18
C TYR A 12 -3.15 -4.08 -16.56
N ARG A 13 -3.11 -4.19 -15.22
CA ARG A 13 -3.55 -5.37 -14.46
C ARG A 13 -4.95 -5.17 -13.93
N ASN A 14 -5.81 -6.17 -14.04
CA ASN A 14 -7.10 -6.21 -13.33
C ASN A 14 -6.95 -6.72 -11.89
N GLY A 15 -5.85 -7.43 -11.59
CA GLY A 15 -5.56 -7.97 -10.27
C GLY A 15 -4.10 -7.82 -9.87
N ILE A 16 -3.87 -7.46 -8.57
CA ILE A 16 -2.53 -7.18 -8.04
C ILE A 16 -1.73 -8.47 -7.85
N LYS A 17 -2.37 -9.53 -7.31
CA LYS A 17 -1.68 -10.77 -6.96
C LYS A 17 -1.42 -11.62 -8.21
N TRP A 18 -0.33 -12.38 -8.20
CA TRP A 18 0.06 -13.20 -9.33
C TRP A 18 -0.97 -14.30 -9.66
N PHE A 19 -1.64 -14.82 -8.64
CA PHE A 19 -2.65 -15.89 -8.76
C PHE A 19 -4.06 -15.40 -9.06
N HIS A 20 -4.29 -14.09 -9.19
CA HIS A 20 -5.57 -13.60 -9.67
C HIS A 20 -5.75 -14.01 -11.13
N TYR A 21 -6.88 -14.65 -11.43
CA TYR A 21 -7.25 -14.99 -12.80
C TYR A 21 -7.45 -13.71 -13.61
N ASP A 22 -6.47 -13.38 -14.43
CA ASP A 22 -6.41 -12.14 -15.19
C ASP A 22 -5.84 -12.45 -16.59
N PRO A 23 -6.68 -12.96 -17.51
CA PRO A 23 -6.26 -13.30 -18.86
C PRO A 23 -5.69 -12.10 -19.62
N THR A 24 -6.25 -10.90 -19.39
CA THR A 24 -5.79 -9.64 -20.00
C THR A 24 -4.34 -9.35 -19.61
N LYS A 25 -4.00 -9.50 -18.33
CA LYS A 25 -2.62 -9.34 -17.84
C LYS A 25 -1.66 -10.32 -18.51
N TRP A 26 -2.06 -11.58 -18.65
CA TRP A 26 -1.23 -12.59 -19.26
C TRP A 26 -1.02 -12.32 -20.76
N MET A 27 -2.09 -11.96 -21.46
CA MET A 27 -2.03 -11.58 -22.88
C MET A 27 -1.13 -10.36 -23.11
N ILE A 28 -1.29 -9.28 -22.34
CA ILE A 28 -0.46 -8.08 -22.45
C ILE A 28 1.01 -8.40 -22.14
N ARG A 29 1.30 -9.25 -21.16
CA ARG A 29 2.69 -9.67 -20.87
C ARG A 29 3.29 -10.51 -21.99
N SER A 30 2.51 -11.39 -22.62
CA SER A 30 2.97 -12.16 -23.78
C SER A 30 3.27 -11.26 -24.96
N LEU A 31 2.39 -10.28 -25.24
CA LEU A 31 2.63 -9.27 -26.27
C LEU A 31 3.87 -8.40 -25.98
N ALA A 32 4.10 -8.07 -24.71
CA ALA A 32 5.31 -7.34 -24.31
C ALA A 32 6.59 -8.17 -24.49
N ALA A 33 6.54 -9.48 -24.25
CA ALA A 33 7.68 -10.38 -24.44
C ALA A 33 8.11 -10.49 -25.91
N VAL A 34 7.17 -10.37 -26.86
CA VAL A 34 7.44 -10.33 -28.30
C VAL A 34 7.62 -8.92 -28.87
N GLY A 35 7.70 -7.89 -27.99
CA GLY A 35 7.95 -6.49 -28.40
C GLY A 35 6.75 -5.73 -28.95
N LEU A 36 5.55 -6.33 -28.97
CA LEU A 36 4.33 -5.71 -29.49
C LEU A 36 3.64 -4.77 -28.49
N ALA A 37 3.99 -4.85 -27.21
CA ALA A 37 3.47 -3.95 -26.16
C ALA A 37 4.63 -3.33 -25.38
N ASN A 38 4.62 -1.99 -25.27
CA ASN A 38 5.65 -1.23 -24.56
C ASN A 38 5.05 -0.40 -23.44
N LYS A 39 5.89 0.06 -22.49
CA LYS A 39 5.52 1.00 -21.40
C LYS A 39 4.34 0.52 -20.56
N LEU A 40 4.37 -0.73 -20.06
CA LEU A 40 3.34 -1.27 -19.19
C LEU A 40 3.23 -0.43 -17.90
N LYS A 41 2.19 0.38 -17.80
CA LYS A 41 1.95 1.23 -16.63
C LYS A 41 1.50 0.39 -15.45
N ARG A 42 2.13 0.60 -14.29
CA ARG A 42 1.76 -0.01 -13.02
C ARG A 42 1.51 1.07 -11.98
N THR A 43 0.46 0.91 -11.21
CA THR A 43 0.18 1.79 -10.10
C THR A 43 1.23 1.59 -9.00
N PRO A 44 1.83 2.66 -8.47
CA PRO A 44 2.76 2.57 -7.35
C PRO A 44 2.12 1.87 -6.14
N VAL A 45 2.91 1.09 -5.42
CA VAL A 45 2.47 0.37 -4.21
C VAL A 45 1.89 1.34 -3.18
N GLU A 46 2.50 2.51 -3.03
CA GLU A 46 2.03 3.59 -2.16
C GLU A 46 0.55 3.93 -2.39
N ARG A 47 0.14 4.13 -3.65
CA ARG A 47 -1.25 4.45 -4.00
C ARG A 47 -2.20 3.31 -3.71
N ILE A 48 -1.75 2.07 -3.93
CA ILE A 48 -2.55 0.87 -3.66
C ILE A 48 -2.77 0.70 -2.16
N GLU A 49 -1.71 0.80 -1.36
CA GLU A 49 -1.82 0.65 0.11
C GLU A 49 -2.62 1.79 0.74
N LYS A 50 -2.45 3.03 0.25
CA LYS A 50 -3.27 4.17 0.67
C LYS A 50 -4.76 3.92 0.39
N ALA A 51 -5.13 3.52 -0.82
CA ALA A 51 -6.53 3.25 -1.17
C ALA A 51 -7.15 2.11 -0.35
N LYS A 52 -6.37 1.07 -0.01
CA LYS A 52 -6.82 0.00 0.90
C LYS A 52 -7.08 0.53 2.31
N ALA A 53 -6.17 1.36 2.83
CA ALA A 53 -6.31 1.95 4.17
C ALA A 53 -7.51 2.90 4.23
N GLU A 54 -7.73 3.74 3.21
CA GLU A 54 -8.89 4.63 3.07
C GLU A 54 -10.21 3.83 3.04
N THR A 55 -10.27 2.77 2.25
CA THR A 55 -11.46 1.92 2.13
C THR A 55 -11.81 1.28 3.48
N LEU A 56 -10.80 0.77 4.19
CA LEU A 56 -10.99 0.14 5.49
C LEU A 56 -11.42 1.18 6.54
N MET A 57 -10.78 2.36 6.54
CA MET A 57 -11.13 3.47 7.42
C MET A 57 -12.59 3.90 7.23
N SER A 58 -12.99 4.20 6.00
CA SER A 58 -14.35 4.60 5.67
C SER A 58 -15.38 3.56 6.13
N LYS A 59 -15.11 2.27 5.89
CA LYS A 59 -15.97 1.18 6.34
C LYS A 59 -16.11 1.13 7.86
N THR A 60 -14.99 1.26 8.58
CA THR A 60 -15.00 1.22 10.05
C THR A 60 -15.69 2.46 10.62
N GLN A 61 -15.39 3.64 10.09
CA GLN A 61 -16.00 4.91 10.49
C GLN A 61 -17.51 4.91 10.29
N THR A 62 -18.00 4.44 9.14
CA THR A 62 -19.44 4.34 8.83
C THR A 62 -20.16 3.42 9.82
N ARG A 63 -19.50 2.36 10.29
CA ARG A 63 -20.08 1.46 11.30
C ARG A 63 -20.06 2.08 12.70
N LEU A 64 -18.94 2.69 13.08
CA LEU A 64 -18.83 3.37 14.38
C LEU A 64 -19.80 4.54 14.51
N ALA A 65 -20.07 5.29 13.44
CA ALA A 65 -21.02 6.40 13.45
C ALA A 65 -22.46 6.01 13.82
N LYS A 66 -22.79 4.73 13.76
CA LYS A 66 -24.10 4.19 14.19
C LYS A 66 -24.17 3.88 15.68
N LEU A 67 -23.07 3.98 16.40
CA LEU A 67 -22.99 3.68 17.83
C LEU A 67 -23.01 4.97 18.67
N PRO A 68 -23.75 5.02 19.76
CA PRO A 68 -23.65 6.12 20.71
C PRO A 68 -22.25 6.15 21.32
N LEU A 69 -21.69 7.32 21.58
CA LEU A 69 -20.38 7.53 22.19
C LEU A 69 -19.18 6.97 21.40
N ALA A 70 -19.27 6.94 20.08
CA ALA A 70 -18.18 6.44 19.23
C ALA A 70 -17.10 7.48 18.91
N GLN A 71 -17.25 8.73 19.36
CA GLN A 71 -16.36 9.83 18.94
C GLN A 71 -14.89 9.59 19.30
N ASP A 72 -14.59 9.11 20.50
CA ASP A 72 -13.22 8.81 20.92
C ASP A 72 -12.58 7.70 20.05
N LYS A 73 -13.39 6.70 19.69
CA LYS A 73 -12.94 5.60 18.81
C LYS A 73 -12.66 6.09 17.39
N ILE A 74 -13.45 7.04 16.90
CA ILE A 74 -13.27 7.66 15.58
C ILE A 74 -12.00 8.52 15.59
N THR A 75 -11.76 9.28 16.65
CA THR A 75 -10.54 10.09 16.80
C THR A 75 -9.29 9.21 16.86
N LEU A 76 -9.32 8.13 17.64
CA LEU A 76 -8.22 7.16 17.68
C LEU A 76 -7.98 6.53 16.31
N LEU A 77 -9.04 6.14 15.60
CA LEU A 77 -8.95 5.58 14.26
C LEU A 77 -8.28 6.57 13.29
N GLN A 78 -8.62 7.85 13.38
CA GLN A 78 -8.03 8.91 12.56
C GLN A 78 -6.53 9.08 12.84
N GLN A 79 -6.14 9.15 14.11
CA GLN A 79 -4.74 9.29 14.51
C GLN A 79 -3.88 8.11 14.01
N GLU A 80 -4.37 6.88 14.16
CA GLU A 80 -3.68 5.69 13.66
C GLU A 80 -3.59 5.65 12.13
N TYR A 81 -4.61 6.15 11.43
CA TYR A 81 -4.59 6.29 9.98
C TYR A 81 -3.51 7.29 9.53
N ASP A 82 -3.44 8.46 10.16
CA ASP A 82 -2.47 9.49 9.81
C ASP A 82 -1.02 8.99 10.08
N LEU A 83 -0.81 8.27 11.18
CA LEU A 83 0.46 7.63 11.49
C LEU A 83 0.84 6.57 10.44
N LEU A 84 -0.12 5.76 10.02
CA LEU A 84 0.06 4.77 8.97
C LEU A 84 0.51 5.41 7.65
N LEU A 85 -0.16 6.48 7.23
CA LEU A 85 0.18 7.20 5.99
C LEU A 85 1.57 7.82 6.06
N LYS A 86 1.93 8.42 7.21
CA LYS A 86 3.26 9.02 7.42
C LYS A 86 4.37 7.96 7.30
N LYS A 87 4.20 6.80 7.92
CA LYS A 87 5.16 5.69 7.82
C LYS A 87 5.26 5.14 6.40
N LEU A 88 4.13 5.01 5.70
CA LEU A 88 4.10 4.59 4.30
C LEU A 88 4.87 5.57 3.41
N GLN A 89 4.64 6.86 3.59
CA GLN A 89 5.31 7.90 2.82
C GLN A 89 6.83 7.88 3.02
N ASN A 90 7.29 7.78 4.29
CA ASN A 90 8.71 7.69 4.62
C ASN A 90 9.37 6.45 3.99
N TYR A 91 8.73 5.29 4.10
CA TYR A 91 9.19 4.06 3.46
C TYR A 91 9.31 4.20 1.94
N CYS A 92 8.26 4.72 1.27
CA CYS A 92 8.26 4.88 -0.18
C CYS A 92 9.27 5.93 -0.67
N SER A 93 9.51 6.98 0.09
CA SER A 93 10.53 7.99 -0.26
C SER A 93 11.94 7.41 -0.23
N LEU A 94 12.25 6.64 0.82
CA LEU A 94 13.55 5.97 0.92
C LEU A 94 13.71 4.86 -0.13
N GLN A 95 12.64 4.13 -0.44
CA GLN A 95 12.64 3.15 -1.53
C GLN A 95 13.04 3.77 -2.87
N LYS A 96 12.53 4.97 -3.17
CA LYS A 96 12.91 5.71 -4.39
C LYS A 96 14.39 6.07 -4.37
N GLN A 97 14.92 6.56 -3.24
CA GLN A 97 16.35 6.89 -3.09
C GLN A 97 17.24 5.65 -3.28
N VAL A 98 16.88 4.52 -2.68
CA VAL A 98 17.60 3.25 -2.86
C VAL A 98 17.63 2.83 -4.33
N LEU A 99 16.51 2.98 -5.04
CA LEU A 99 16.44 2.65 -6.47
C LEU A 99 17.31 3.58 -7.32
N GLU A 100 17.36 4.87 -7.02
CA GLU A 100 18.20 5.84 -7.72
C GLU A 100 19.68 5.56 -7.48
N VAL A 101 20.09 5.29 -6.23
CA VAL A 101 21.47 4.91 -5.89
C VAL A 101 21.89 3.63 -6.60
N LYS A 102 21.00 2.61 -6.67
CA LYS A 102 21.26 1.39 -7.43
C LYS A 102 21.42 1.66 -8.93
N LYS A 103 20.62 2.56 -9.50
CA LYS A 103 20.63 2.88 -10.93
C LYS A 103 21.88 3.65 -11.33
N ASN A 104 22.32 4.59 -10.50
CA ASN A 104 23.41 5.50 -10.83
C ASN A 104 24.82 4.95 -10.51
N ASN A 105 24.91 3.82 -9.82
CA ASN A 105 26.18 3.16 -9.43
C ASN A 105 27.20 4.08 -8.70
N MET A 106 26.77 5.25 -8.21
CA MET A 106 27.64 6.36 -7.76
C MET A 106 27.96 6.36 -6.27
N ALA A 107 27.29 5.52 -5.46
CA ALA A 107 27.49 5.53 -4.01
C ALA A 107 28.61 4.56 -3.59
N LYS A 108 29.45 5.01 -2.67
CA LYS A 108 30.46 4.18 -1.99
C LYS A 108 29.75 3.01 -1.26
N GLN A 109 30.43 1.88 -1.13
CA GLN A 109 29.87 0.67 -0.53
C GLN A 109 29.35 0.88 0.90
N CYS A 110 30.02 1.73 1.68
CA CYS A 110 29.60 2.08 3.04
C CYS A 110 28.27 2.86 3.06
N GLU A 111 28.10 3.85 2.16
CA GLU A 111 26.85 4.61 2.03
C GLU A 111 25.69 3.73 1.57
N ARG A 112 25.95 2.76 0.69
CA ARG A 112 24.97 1.75 0.28
C ARG A 112 24.50 0.87 1.43
N SER A 113 25.42 0.41 2.28
CA SER A 113 25.08 -0.45 3.42
C SER A 113 24.25 0.30 4.46
N ALA A 114 24.60 1.57 4.78
CA ALA A 114 23.84 2.42 5.68
C ALA A 114 22.43 2.70 5.15
N LEU A 115 22.30 3.04 3.87
CA LEU A 115 21.02 3.28 3.22
C LEU A 115 20.13 2.04 3.21
N MET A 116 20.72 0.85 2.99
CA MET A 116 19.99 -0.42 3.05
C MET A 116 19.54 -0.76 4.47
N ALA A 117 20.34 -0.47 5.48
CA ALA A 117 19.95 -0.67 6.89
C ALA A 117 18.74 0.22 7.24
N GLN A 118 18.78 1.50 6.89
CA GLN A 118 17.64 2.41 7.07
C GLN A 118 16.39 1.95 6.31
N TYR A 119 16.55 1.43 5.09
CA TYR A 119 15.45 0.89 4.31
C TYR A 119 14.76 -0.26 5.03
N HIS A 120 15.52 -1.24 5.55
CA HIS A 120 14.96 -2.37 6.29
C HIS A 120 14.30 -1.96 7.61
N GLU A 121 14.85 -0.96 8.30
CA GLU A 121 14.23 -0.40 9.50
C GLU A 121 12.86 0.25 9.20
N LEU A 122 12.80 1.08 8.17
CA LEU A 122 11.53 1.72 7.77
C LEU A 122 10.53 0.71 7.20
N GLU A 123 10.98 -0.32 6.49
CA GLU A 123 10.14 -1.41 6.02
C GLU A 123 9.50 -2.15 7.19
N ALA A 124 10.29 -2.52 8.20
CA ALA A 124 9.79 -3.16 9.41
C ALA A 124 8.82 -2.24 10.19
N ALA A 125 9.16 -0.97 10.34
CA ALA A 125 8.30 0.00 11.00
C ALA A 125 6.96 0.22 10.28
N TRP A 126 6.98 0.22 8.95
CA TRP A 126 5.77 0.27 8.13
C TRP A 126 4.93 -0.99 8.30
N GLU A 127 5.52 -2.17 8.19
CA GLU A 127 4.77 -3.44 8.29
C GLU A 127 4.17 -3.62 9.69
N ASN A 128 4.89 -3.28 10.75
CA ASN A 128 4.38 -3.29 12.13
C ASN A 128 3.18 -2.35 12.30
N GLN A 129 3.26 -1.13 11.75
CA GLN A 129 2.15 -0.18 11.82
C GLN A 129 0.93 -0.66 11.03
N LYS A 130 1.16 -1.30 9.88
CA LYS A 130 0.11 -1.89 9.07
C LYS A 130 -0.62 -3.02 9.81
N GLN A 131 0.11 -3.88 10.52
CA GLN A 131 -0.49 -4.93 11.35
C GLN A 131 -1.29 -4.34 12.52
N ALA A 132 -0.76 -3.32 13.21
CA ALA A 132 -1.47 -2.61 14.27
C ALA A 132 -2.77 -1.96 13.75
N TRP A 133 -2.72 -1.31 12.60
CA TRP A 133 -3.88 -0.74 11.92
C TRP A 133 -4.96 -1.78 11.60
N LEU A 134 -4.57 -2.91 11.03
CA LEU A 134 -5.49 -4.00 10.70
C LEU A 134 -6.13 -4.60 11.97
N ALA A 135 -5.34 -4.79 13.02
CA ALA A 135 -5.82 -5.30 14.30
C ALA A 135 -6.80 -4.34 14.96
N LEU A 136 -6.50 -3.02 14.97
CA LEU A 136 -7.40 -1.99 15.50
C LEU A 136 -8.74 -2.01 14.76
N ASN A 137 -8.73 -1.98 13.44
CA ASN A 137 -9.96 -2.04 12.65
C ASN A 137 -10.78 -3.31 12.92
N ALA A 138 -10.11 -4.46 13.01
CA ALA A 138 -10.78 -5.73 13.33
C ALA A 138 -11.45 -5.70 14.72
N ARG A 139 -10.78 -5.12 15.73
CA ARG A 139 -11.35 -4.94 17.07
C ARG A 139 -12.56 -4.00 17.07
N LEU A 140 -12.44 -2.85 16.40
CA LEU A 140 -13.52 -1.87 16.31
C LEU A 140 -14.73 -2.41 15.56
N LEU A 141 -14.50 -3.16 14.48
CA LEU A 141 -15.57 -3.82 13.73
C LEU A 141 -16.25 -4.91 14.54
N LYS A 142 -15.54 -5.71 15.36
CA LYS A 142 -16.14 -6.69 16.26
C LYS A 142 -16.97 -6.02 17.35
N ALA A 143 -16.46 -4.95 17.96
CA ALA A 143 -17.18 -4.21 19.00
C ALA A 143 -18.45 -3.50 18.48
N SER A 144 -18.63 -3.38 17.19
CA SER A 144 -19.83 -2.81 16.57
C SER A 144 -20.94 -3.83 16.31
N PHE A 145 -20.70 -5.13 16.58
CA PHE A 145 -21.68 -6.21 16.45
C PHE A 145 -22.30 -6.64 17.78
N ASN A 146 -21.73 -6.24 18.93
CA ASN A 146 -22.26 -6.45 20.27
C ASN A 146 -22.96 -5.19 20.77
#